data_be46d84032b6afa0daf67b5e611f70dd
#
_entry.id   be46d84032b6afa0daf67b5e611f70dd
#
_cell.length_a   1.000
_cell.length_b   1.000
_cell.length_c   1.000
_cell.angle_alpha   90.00
_cell.angle_beta   90.00
_cell.angle_gamma   90.00
#
_symmetry.space_group_name_H-M   'P 1'
#
loop_
_entity.id
_entity.type
_entity.pdbx_description
1 polymer ?
#
loop_
_entity_poly.entity_id
_entity_poly.type
_entity_poly.pdbx_seq_one_letter_code
_entity_poly.pdbx_strand_id
1 'polypeptide(L)'
;MKNRQAANPQRTLKRLLATMFGDYKLQLIIVLFMILLSAFANVRGSLFLQVVIDDHITPLLGQSNPNFSGLLAAIIQIAIIYLIGIIAGLTYNFMMVKISEGTQKKIRDQMFKHMQKLPIGYFDGHSDGDMMSHFTNDTDTLRQMISQSIPNLMMAAVTFCSVFIAMFSISIPLTCFVLVSVILMLNVIRIISRKSGRFFGAQQRDLGAVNGYIEEMMHGQKVVKIFNHEHVVMQEFDALNDQLQSSATKANVNANTLMPIMMNLLNVQYVLIAIIGGLFAINGVSGLTVGMIASFLQLSRSLNGPISQISQQINFVIMALAGAERIFHLLDETPEIDTGYVTLVNAKWESGHLVETTNRTGLWAWKHPHEDGTVTYTELTGDVRFEAVDFGYVDHQMVLHDINLFAEPGQKVAFVGATGAGKTTITNLINRFYNIQEGKIRYDGINIQKIQLESLRRSLGIVLQDTHLFTGTIRENIRFGKLDATDEEVEAAAKLANADMFINHLPEKYDTVITGDGEGLSQGQRQLLAIARAAIADPPVMILDEATSSIDTRTERIVQSGMDRLMQGRTVFVIAHRLSTIQNSDVIMVMDHGRIIERGTHDTLLAEKGTYYQLYTGKIELD
;
A
#
# COMPACT_ATOMS: atom_id res chain seq x y z
N MET A 1 2.06 -17.76 -2.71
CA MET A 1 0.89 -16.87 -2.97
C MET A 1 -0.40 -17.63 -2.71
N LYS A 2 -0.99 -17.53 -1.51
CA LYS A 2 -2.33 -18.05 -1.20
C LYS A 2 -3.36 -17.31 -2.08
N ASN A 3 -4.39 -18.04 -2.52
CA ASN A 3 -5.48 -17.57 -3.38
C ASN A 3 -5.86 -16.10 -3.13
N ARG A 4 -5.58 -15.23 -4.13
CA ARG A 4 -5.95 -13.80 -4.14
C ARG A 4 -7.43 -13.58 -4.47
N GLN A 5 -8.33 -14.41 -3.91
CA GLN A 5 -9.77 -14.17 -4.02
C GLN A 5 -10.22 -13.46 -2.75
N ALA A 6 -11.00 -12.40 -2.91
CA ALA A 6 -11.60 -11.68 -1.79
C ALA A 6 -12.39 -12.65 -0.90
N ALA A 7 -12.17 -12.62 0.41
CA ALA A 7 -12.89 -13.46 1.36
C ALA A 7 -14.38 -13.11 1.40
N ASN A 8 -14.73 -11.82 1.22
CA ASN A 8 -16.10 -11.30 1.20
C ASN A 8 -16.36 -10.33 0.03
N PRO A 9 -16.36 -10.82 -1.24
CA PRO A 9 -16.43 -9.94 -2.41
C PRO A 9 -17.72 -9.09 -2.45
N GLN A 10 -18.83 -9.59 -1.91
CA GLN A 10 -20.10 -8.84 -1.87
C GLN A 10 -20.04 -7.64 -0.93
N ARG A 11 -19.45 -7.81 0.26
CA ARG A 11 -19.28 -6.73 1.24
C ARG A 11 -18.33 -5.65 0.71
N THR A 12 -17.21 -6.08 0.11
CA THR A 12 -16.22 -5.20 -0.50
C THR A 12 -16.82 -4.39 -1.65
N LEU A 13 -17.56 -5.05 -2.56
CA LEU A 13 -18.26 -4.38 -3.67
C LEU A 13 -19.29 -3.37 -3.14
N LYS A 14 -20.10 -3.74 -2.14
CA LYS A 14 -21.09 -2.84 -1.54
C LYS A 14 -20.44 -1.60 -0.94
N ARG A 15 -19.32 -1.76 -0.21
CA ARG A 15 -18.56 -0.65 0.39
C ARG A 15 -17.99 0.28 -0.68
N LEU A 16 -17.42 -0.29 -1.75
CA LEU A 16 -16.90 0.47 -2.87
C LEU A 16 -17.99 1.27 -3.58
N LEU A 17 -19.11 0.59 -3.91
CA LEU A 17 -20.26 1.26 -4.54
C LEU A 17 -20.82 2.37 -3.64
N ALA A 18 -20.92 2.14 -2.33
CA ALA A 18 -21.35 3.18 -1.38
C ALA A 18 -20.43 4.41 -1.41
N THR A 19 -19.10 4.21 -1.51
CA THR A 19 -18.13 5.30 -1.63
C THR A 19 -18.33 6.09 -2.93
N MET A 20 -18.55 5.38 -4.06
CA MET A 20 -18.81 6.01 -5.35
C MET A 20 -20.16 6.74 -5.41
N PHE A 21 -21.24 6.11 -4.91
CA PHE A 21 -22.56 6.71 -4.90
C PHE A 21 -22.67 7.91 -3.95
N GLY A 22 -21.89 7.92 -2.86
CA GLY A 22 -21.85 9.06 -1.92
C GLY A 22 -21.42 10.35 -2.61
N ASP A 23 -20.39 10.28 -3.44
CA ASP A 23 -19.78 11.48 -4.04
C ASP A 23 -20.27 11.77 -5.47
N TYR A 24 -20.67 10.73 -6.23
CA TYR A 24 -20.91 10.82 -7.68
C TYR A 24 -22.30 10.36 -8.11
N LYS A 25 -23.30 10.40 -7.22
CA LYS A 25 -24.66 9.90 -7.49
C LYS A 25 -25.27 10.43 -8.79
N LEU A 26 -25.22 11.74 -9.01
CA LEU A 26 -25.80 12.35 -10.22
C LEU A 26 -25.05 11.93 -11.48
N GLN A 27 -23.70 11.91 -11.41
CA GLN A 27 -22.88 11.51 -12.55
C GLN A 27 -23.11 10.04 -12.93
N LEU A 28 -23.27 9.13 -11.95
CA LEU A 28 -23.57 7.72 -12.20
C LEU A 28 -24.94 7.52 -12.84
N ILE A 29 -25.95 8.33 -12.47
CA ILE A 29 -27.26 8.31 -13.13
C ILE A 29 -27.14 8.76 -14.58
N ILE A 30 -26.39 9.83 -14.85
CA ILE A 30 -26.14 10.30 -16.22
C ILE A 30 -25.40 9.22 -17.03
N VAL A 31 -24.38 8.59 -16.44
CA VAL A 31 -23.64 7.49 -17.08
C VAL A 31 -24.58 6.35 -17.48
N LEU A 32 -25.45 5.93 -16.56
CA LEU A 32 -26.43 4.87 -16.86
C LEU A 32 -27.35 5.28 -18.02
N PHE A 33 -27.87 6.51 -18.02
CA PHE A 33 -28.70 7.01 -19.10
C PHE A 33 -27.96 7.05 -20.44
N MET A 34 -26.69 7.50 -20.45
CA MET A 34 -25.86 7.54 -21.67
C MET A 34 -25.54 6.13 -22.19
N ILE A 35 -25.32 5.17 -21.31
CA ILE A 35 -25.13 3.75 -21.70
C ILE A 35 -26.40 3.21 -22.37
N LEU A 36 -27.57 3.48 -21.81
CA LEU A 36 -28.86 3.07 -22.39
C LEU A 36 -29.08 3.70 -23.76
N LEU A 37 -28.77 4.99 -23.90
CA LEU A 37 -28.91 5.73 -25.17
C LEU A 37 -27.94 5.19 -26.23
N SER A 38 -26.70 4.91 -25.88
CA SER A 38 -25.71 4.32 -26.78
C SER A 38 -26.11 2.90 -27.23
N ALA A 39 -26.57 2.06 -26.30
CA ALA A 39 -27.07 0.72 -26.64
C ALA A 39 -28.31 0.77 -27.55
N PHE A 40 -29.23 1.69 -27.29
CA PHE A 40 -30.37 1.92 -28.15
C PHE A 40 -29.99 2.29 -29.59
N ALA A 41 -29.01 3.22 -29.74
CA ALA A 41 -28.50 3.60 -31.06
C ALA A 41 -27.93 2.40 -31.84
N ASN A 42 -27.15 1.53 -31.16
CA ASN A 42 -26.59 0.31 -31.76
C ASN A 42 -27.67 -0.68 -32.23
N VAL A 43 -28.72 -0.92 -31.42
CA VAL A 43 -29.81 -1.81 -31.79
C VAL A 43 -30.64 -1.24 -32.92
N ARG A 44 -30.94 0.08 -32.90
CA ARG A 44 -31.63 0.74 -34.00
C ARG A 44 -30.87 0.67 -35.32
N GLY A 45 -29.53 0.76 -35.27
CA GLY A 45 -28.68 0.54 -36.45
C GLY A 45 -28.83 -0.86 -37.06
N SER A 46 -28.93 -1.88 -36.21
CA SER A 46 -29.18 -3.26 -36.70
C SER A 46 -30.56 -3.45 -37.29
N LEU A 47 -31.61 -2.85 -36.70
CA LEU A 47 -32.99 -2.88 -37.21
C LEU A 47 -33.19 -2.03 -38.47
N PHE A 48 -32.34 -1.00 -38.64
CA PHE A 48 -32.41 -0.13 -39.80
C PHE A 48 -32.24 -0.88 -41.14
N LEU A 49 -31.49 -1.98 -41.13
CA LEU A 49 -31.30 -2.80 -42.31
C LEU A 49 -32.66 -3.36 -42.85
N GLN A 50 -33.57 -3.69 -41.95
CA GLN A 50 -34.93 -4.08 -42.34
C GLN A 50 -35.65 -2.91 -43.04
N VAL A 51 -35.65 -1.71 -42.44
CA VAL A 51 -36.31 -0.53 -42.99
C VAL A 51 -35.75 -0.18 -44.38
N VAL A 52 -34.41 -0.24 -44.54
CA VAL A 52 -33.76 0.03 -45.83
C VAL A 52 -34.21 -0.96 -46.90
N ILE A 53 -34.21 -2.27 -46.58
CA ILE A 53 -34.50 -3.30 -47.56
C ILE A 53 -36.01 -3.33 -47.89
N ASP A 54 -36.87 -3.41 -46.85
CA ASP A 54 -38.30 -3.67 -47.05
C ASP A 54 -39.04 -2.39 -47.45
N ASP A 55 -38.75 -1.22 -46.87
CA ASP A 55 -39.52 0.00 -47.09
C ASP A 55 -38.96 0.90 -48.20
N HIS A 56 -37.65 0.76 -48.51
CA HIS A 56 -37.03 1.67 -49.50
C HIS A 56 -36.43 0.97 -50.72
N ILE A 57 -35.75 -0.19 -50.57
CA ILE A 57 -35.11 -0.86 -51.72
C ILE A 57 -36.12 -1.73 -52.46
N THR A 58 -36.86 -2.60 -51.75
CA THR A 58 -37.81 -3.54 -52.38
C THR A 58 -38.88 -2.84 -53.22
N PRO A 59 -39.49 -1.72 -52.78
CA PRO A 59 -40.49 -0.99 -53.62
C PRO A 59 -39.90 -0.31 -54.83
N LEU A 60 -38.60 -0.05 -54.87
CA LEU A 60 -37.92 0.58 -56.03
C LEU A 60 -37.50 -0.46 -57.08
N LEU A 61 -37.48 -1.74 -56.74
CA LEU A 61 -37.12 -2.79 -57.69
C LEU A 61 -38.21 -2.89 -58.78
N GLY A 62 -37.82 -2.76 -60.03
CA GLY A 62 -38.73 -2.84 -61.18
C GLY A 62 -39.33 -1.48 -61.63
N GLN A 63 -39.05 -0.39 -60.96
CA GLN A 63 -39.45 0.93 -61.40
C GLN A 63 -38.54 1.48 -62.50
N SER A 64 -39.11 2.01 -63.58
CA SER A 64 -38.32 2.60 -64.67
C SER A 64 -37.66 3.95 -64.34
N ASN A 65 -38.12 4.63 -63.26
CA ASN A 65 -37.57 5.89 -62.76
C ASN A 65 -37.62 5.95 -61.24
N PRO A 66 -36.67 5.28 -60.49
CA PRO A 66 -36.72 5.16 -59.06
C PRO A 66 -36.41 6.50 -58.36
N ASN A 67 -37.25 6.88 -57.40
CA ASN A 67 -37.05 8.07 -56.56
C ASN A 67 -36.34 7.71 -55.26
N PHE A 68 -35.08 8.14 -55.11
CA PHE A 68 -34.23 7.86 -53.94
C PHE A 68 -34.42 8.82 -52.76
N SER A 69 -35.33 9.80 -52.82
CA SER A 69 -35.50 10.82 -51.77
C SER A 69 -35.87 10.19 -50.39
N GLY A 70 -36.72 9.16 -50.38
CA GLY A 70 -37.10 8.44 -49.16
C GLY A 70 -35.91 7.68 -48.55
N LEU A 71 -35.11 7.00 -49.36
CA LEU A 71 -33.90 6.33 -48.94
C LEU A 71 -32.88 7.30 -48.33
N LEU A 72 -32.68 8.47 -48.98
CA LEU A 72 -31.79 9.50 -48.46
C LEU A 72 -32.25 10.02 -47.09
N ALA A 73 -33.55 10.27 -46.93
CA ALA A 73 -34.11 10.72 -45.66
C ALA A 73 -33.87 9.68 -44.54
N ALA A 74 -34.07 8.38 -44.82
CA ALA A 74 -33.81 7.29 -43.88
C ALA A 74 -32.34 7.18 -43.49
N ILE A 75 -31.42 7.33 -44.46
CA ILE A 75 -29.96 7.36 -44.20
C ILE A 75 -29.59 8.55 -43.31
N ILE A 76 -30.12 9.73 -43.52
CA ILE A 76 -29.87 10.91 -42.67
C ILE A 76 -30.41 10.66 -41.26
N GLN A 77 -31.59 10.06 -41.13
CA GLN A 77 -32.16 9.74 -39.80
C GLN A 77 -31.28 8.79 -39.01
N ILE A 78 -30.78 7.72 -39.62
CA ILE A 78 -29.89 6.78 -38.90
C ILE A 78 -28.53 7.39 -38.58
N ALA A 79 -28.02 8.24 -39.48
CA ALA A 79 -26.76 8.99 -39.22
C ALA A 79 -26.89 9.88 -37.98
N ILE A 80 -28.03 10.55 -37.77
CA ILE A 80 -28.30 11.35 -36.57
C ILE A 80 -28.35 10.44 -35.33
N ILE A 81 -29.01 9.27 -35.41
CA ILE A 81 -29.10 8.31 -34.31
C ILE A 81 -27.67 7.82 -33.91
N TYR A 82 -26.84 7.48 -34.89
CA TYR A 82 -25.47 7.09 -34.64
C TYR A 82 -24.63 8.24 -34.02
N LEU A 83 -24.81 9.48 -34.50
CA LEU A 83 -24.13 10.64 -33.94
C LEU A 83 -24.50 10.82 -32.45
N ILE A 84 -25.77 10.69 -32.12
CA ILE A 84 -26.25 10.71 -30.73
C ILE A 84 -25.60 9.56 -29.92
N GLY A 85 -25.55 8.35 -30.49
CA GLY A 85 -24.90 7.19 -29.87
C GLY A 85 -23.41 7.41 -29.61
N ILE A 86 -22.69 8.03 -30.53
CA ILE A 86 -21.25 8.38 -30.38
C ILE A 86 -21.08 9.41 -29.27
N ILE A 87 -21.87 10.49 -29.27
CA ILE A 87 -21.83 11.52 -28.21
C ILE A 87 -22.12 10.91 -26.85
N ALA A 88 -23.12 10.04 -26.76
CA ALA A 88 -23.44 9.32 -25.54
C ALA A 88 -22.28 8.42 -25.07
N GLY A 89 -21.63 7.71 -26.01
CA GLY A 89 -20.45 6.90 -25.77
C GLY A 89 -19.28 7.70 -25.22
N LEU A 90 -18.96 8.82 -25.87
CA LEU A 90 -17.89 9.73 -25.39
C LEU A 90 -18.20 10.29 -24.00
N THR A 91 -19.45 10.70 -23.78
CA THR A 91 -19.88 11.31 -22.51
C THR A 91 -19.74 10.34 -21.34
N TYR A 92 -20.28 9.12 -21.45
CA TYR A 92 -20.19 8.16 -20.35
C TYR A 92 -18.75 7.74 -20.07
N ASN A 93 -17.92 7.53 -21.11
CA ASN A 93 -16.51 7.21 -20.91
C ASN A 93 -15.75 8.35 -20.20
N PHE A 94 -15.91 9.58 -20.65
CA PHE A 94 -15.28 10.74 -20.00
C PHE A 94 -15.72 10.88 -18.53
N MET A 95 -17.02 10.70 -18.25
CA MET A 95 -17.54 10.77 -16.88
C MET A 95 -16.99 9.64 -16.01
N MET A 96 -16.90 8.41 -16.53
CA MET A 96 -16.36 7.28 -15.77
C MET A 96 -14.88 7.45 -15.45
N VAL A 97 -14.08 8.03 -16.35
CA VAL A 97 -12.70 8.39 -16.03
C VAL A 97 -12.64 9.40 -14.88
N LYS A 98 -13.45 10.47 -14.92
CA LYS A 98 -13.51 11.45 -13.82
C LYS A 98 -13.90 10.82 -12.47
N ILE A 99 -14.92 9.96 -12.47
CA ILE A 99 -15.38 9.25 -11.27
C ILE A 99 -14.26 8.34 -10.74
N SER A 100 -13.60 7.62 -11.64
CA SER A 100 -12.51 6.69 -11.30
C SER A 100 -11.32 7.42 -10.65
N GLU A 101 -10.81 8.46 -11.30
CA GLU A 101 -9.66 9.23 -10.80
C GLU A 101 -9.99 9.94 -9.47
N GLY A 102 -11.18 10.51 -9.36
CA GLY A 102 -11.63 11.14 -8.12
C GLY A 102 -11.80 10.14 -6.96
N THR A 103 -12.34 8.95 -7.23
CA THR A 103 -12.46 7.87 -6.24
C THR A 103 -11.08 7.35 -5.82
N GLN A 104 -10.16 7.15 -6.77
CA GLN A 104 -8.79 6.72 -6.51
C GLN A 104 -8.05 7.75 -5.64
N LYS A 105 -8.14 9.04 -5.98
CA LYS A 105 -7.55 10.11 -5.17
C LYS A 105 -8.07 10.06 -3.73
N LYS A 106 -9.40 9.98 -3.55
CA LYS A 106 -10.01 9.92 -2.22
C LYS A 106 -9.52 8.72 -1.40
N ILE A 107 -9.43 7.54 -2.02
CA ILE A 107 -8.93 6.33 -1.37
C ILE A 107 -7.46 6.50 -0.96
N ARG A 108 -6.59 7.01 -1.83
CA ARG A 108 -5.18 7.29 -1.51
C ARG A 108 -5.05 8.29 -0.37
N ASP A 109 -5.82 9.38 -0.40
CA ASP A 109 -5.85 10.38 0.68
C ASP A 109 -6.28 9.77 2.02
N GLN A 110 -7.29 8.89 2.00
CA GLN A 110 -7.76 8.19 3.20
C GLN A 110 -6.72 7.20 3.72
N MET A 111 -6.12 6.37 2.85
CA MET A 111 -5.07 5.43 3.23
C MET A 111 -3.88 6.15 3.86
N PHE A 112 -3.37 7.21 3.21
CA PHE A 112 -2.22 7.94 3.72
C PHE A 112 -2.50 8.59 5.08
N LYS A 113 -3.66 9.25 5.22
CA LYS A 113 -4.07 9.86 6.50
C LYS A 113 -4.28 8.82 7.60
N HIS A 114 -4.78 7.63 7.26
CA HIS A 114 -5.00 6.57 8.22
C HIS A 114 -3.67 5.92 8.63
N MET A 115 -2.79 5.66 7.67
CA MET A 115 -1.45 5.10 7.88
C MET A 115 -0.63 5.96 8.86
N GLN A 116 -0.73 7.30 8.80
CA GLN A 116 -0.06 8.20 9.76
C GLN A 116 -0.58 8.07 11.20
N LYS A 117 -1.68 7.37 11.42
CA LYS A 117 -2.26 7.14 12.74
C LYS A 117 -2.08 5.73 13.26
N LEU A 118 -1.48 4.84 12.45
CA LEU A 118 -1.25 3.47 12.86
C LEU A 118 -0.10 3.35 13.85
N PRO A 119 -0.15 2.39 14.80
CA PRO A 119 0.95 2.13 15.71
C PRO A 119 2.18 1.59 14.97
N ILE A 120 3.37 1.81 15.52
CA ILE A 120 4.64 1.32 14.94
C ILE A 120 4.61 -0.20 14.72
N GLY A 121 3.98 -0.96 15.61
CA GLY A 121 3.84 -2.42 15.46
C GLY A 121 3.17 -2.87 14.17
N TYR A 122 2.35 -2.03 13.54
CA TYR A 122 1.82 -2.30 12.21
C TYR A 122 2.93 -2.32 11.15
N PHE A 123 3.83 -1.34 11.19
CA PHE A 123 4.95 -1.20 10.25
C PHE A 123 6.00 -2.29 10.46
N ASP A 124 6.28 -2.67 11.70
CA ASP A 124 7.20 -3.77 12.03
C ASP A 124 6.69 -5.14 11.53
N GLY A 125 5.36 -5.30 11.43
CA GLY A 125 4.71 -6.53 10.95
C GLY A 125 4.50 -6.61 9.43
N HIS A 126 4.75 -5.55 8.67
CA HIS A 126 4.49 -5.46 7.24
C HIS A 126 5.70 -4.93 6.48
N SER A 127 6.00 -5.50 5.32
CA SER A 127 7.09 -4.99 4.48
C SER A 127 6.69 -3.71 3.75
N ASP A 128 7.65 -2.81 3.52
CA ASP A 128 7.45 -1.58 2.74
C ASP A 128 6.89 -1.85 1.34
N GLY A 129 7.35 -2.93 0.70
CA GLY A 129 6.87 -3.35 -0.61
C GLY A 129 5.40 -3.77 -0.62
N ASP A 130 4.91 -4.41 0.44
CA ASP A 130 3.49 -4.77 0.57
C ASP A 130 2.63 -3.52 0.79
N MET A 131 3.06 -2.61 1.67
CA MET A 131 2.40 -1.33 1.88
C MET A 131 2.37 -0.48 0.61
N MET A 132 3.48 -0.37 -0.13
CA MET A 132 3.53 0.35 -1.40
C MET A 132 2.63 -0.28 -2.46
N SER A 133 2.45 -1.60 -2.46
CA SER A 133 1.55 -2.30 -3.38
C SER A 133 0.08 -1.84 -3.22
N HIS A 134 -0.35 -1.43 -2.02
CA HIS A 134 -1.70 -0.87 -1.81
C HIS A 134 -1.86 0.46 -2.54
N PHE A 135 -0.83 1.33 -2.51
CA PHE A 135 -0.86 2.64 -3.17
C PHE A 135 -0.68 2.58 -4.68
N THR A 136 -0.03 1.54 -5.20
CA THR A 136 0.28 1.37 -6.63
C THR A 136 -0.65 0.35 -7.28
N ASN A 137 -0.41 -0.93 -7.09
CA ASN A 137 -1.08 -2.02 -7.82
C ASN A 137 -2.56 -2.14 -7.45
N ASP A 138 -2.91 -2.08 -6.15
CA ASP A 138 -4.28 -2.27 -5.70
C ASP A 138 -5.17 -1.09 -6.09
N THR A 139 -4.67 0.13 -5.95
CA THR A 139 -5.41 1.32 -6.40
C THR A 139 -5.55 1.38 -7.91
N ASP A 140 -4.56 0.91 -8.70
CA ASP A 140 -4.64 0.90 -10.16
C ASP A 140 -5.63 -0.15 -10.67
N THR A 141 -5.62 -1.36 -10.11
CA THR A 141 -6.63 -2.38 -10.45
C THR A 141 -8.04 -1.92 -10.12
N LEU A 142 -8.21 -1.19 -9.00
CA LEU A 142 -9.48 -0.59 -8.63
C LEU A 142 -9.91 0.50 -9.62
N ARG A 143 -8.99 1.36 -10.05
CA ARG A 143 -9.20 2.37 -11.07
C ARG A 143 -9.68 1.75 -12.38
N GLN A 144 -9.01 0.70 -12.86
CA GLN A 144 -9.39 -0.02 -14.08
C GLN A 144 -10.77 -0.66 -13.96
N MET A 145 -11.11 -1.23 -12.81
CA MET A 145 -12.43 -1.78 -12.57
C MET A 145 -13.51 -0.69 -12.68
N ILE A 146 -13.31 0.47 -12.06
CA ILE A 146 -14.28 1.56 -12.07
C ILE A 146 -14.38 2.19 -13.46
N SER A 147 -13.24 2.51 -14.10
CA SER A 147 -13.24 3.24 -15.38
C SER A 147 -13.62 2.38 -16.58
N GLN A 148 -13.36 1.07 -16.55
CA GLN A 148 -13.50 0.19 -17.70
C GLN A 148 -14.42 -1.00 -17.43
N SER A 149 -14.17 -1.78 -16.36
CA SER A 149 -14.89 -3.05 -16.17
C SER A 149 -16.36 -2.84 -15.87
N ILE A 150 -16.71 -1.93 -14.95
CA ILE A 150 -18.09 -1.62 -14.60
C ILE A 150 -18.87 -1.09 -15.81
N PRO A 151 -18.42 -0.04 -16.55
CA PRO A 151 -19.14 0.44 -17.73
C PRO A 151 -19.28 -0.62 -18.82
N ASN A 152 -18.21 -1.39 -19.09
CA ASN A 152 -18.24 -2.44 -20.11
C ASN A 152 -19.24 -3.56 -19.76
N LEU A 153 -19.29 -3.98 -18.50
CA LEU A 153 -20.28 -4.97 -18.03
C LEU A 153 -21.70 -4.43 -18.12
N MET A 154 -21.92 -3.17 -17.74
CA MET A 154 -23.23 -2.52 -17.88
C MET A 154 -23.64 -2.40 -19.34
N MET A 155 -22.74 -1.93 -20.20
CA MET A 155 -22.99 -1.83 -21.64
C MET A 155 -23.29 -3.21 -22.25
N ALA A 156 -22.49 -4.23 -21.89
CA ALA A 156 -22.70 -5.60 -22.37
C ALA A 156 -24.07 -6.15 -21.93
N ALA A 157 -24.46 -5.94 -20.68
CA ALA A 157 -25.77 -6.38 -20.17
C ALA A 157 -26.93 -5.65 -20.87
N VAL A 158 -26.83 -4.32 -20.98
CA VAL A 158 -27.88 -3.52 -21.68
C VAL A 158 -27.99 -3.91 -23.15
N THR A 159 -26.86 -4.06 -23.85
CA THR A 159 -26.84 -4.49 -25.26
C THR A 159 -27.44 -5.87 -25.42
N PHE A 160 -27.04 -6.82 -24.56
CA PHE A 160 -27.58 -8.18 -24.58
C PHE A 160 -29.09 -8.19 -24.42
N CYS A 161 -29.61 -7.52 -23.40
CA CYS A 161 -31.07 -7.43 -23.19
C CYS A 161 -31.79 -6.73 -24.35
N SER A 162 -31.27 -5.62 -24.85
CA SER A 162 -31.87 -4.84 -25.92
C SER A 162 -31.92 -5.63 -27.25
N VAL A 163 -30.84 -6.36 -27.57
CA VAL A 163 -30.75 -7.21 -28.76
C VAL A 163 -31.78 -8.35 -28.66
N PHE A 164 -31.91 -9.04 -27.54
CA PHE A 164 -32.92 -10.09 -27.39
C PHE A 164 -34.33 -9.56 -27.48
N ILE A 165 -34.63 -8.39 -26.88
CA ILE A 165 -35.95 -7.75 -27.05
C ILE A 165 -36.25 -7.48 -28.53
N ALA A 166 -35.28 -6.94 -29.27
CA ALA A 166 -35.41 -6.68 -30.69
C ALA A 166 -35.58 -7.97 -31.50
N MET A 167 -34.85 -9.05 -31.19
CA MET A 167 -34.96 -10.34 -31.86
C MET A 167 -36.35 -11.00 -31.61
N PHE A 168 -36.86 -10.93 -30.37
CA PHE A 168 -38.20 -11.43 -30.05
C PHE A 168 -39.30 -10.67 -30.81
N SER A 169 -39.12 -9.36 -31.07
CA SER A 169 -40.09 -8.57 -31.86
C SER A 169 -40.12 -8.95 -33.35
N ILE A 170 -39.01 -9.50 -33.88
CA ILE A 170 -38.91 -9.95 -35.27
C ILE A 170 -39.46 -11.38 -35.43
N SER A 171 -38.95 -12.35 -34.65
CA SER A 171 -39.37 -13.75 -34.78
C SER A 171 -39.05 -14.55 -33.51
N ILE A 172 -40.11 -15.05 -32.84
CA ILE A 172 -39.96 -15.89 -31.65
C ILE A 172 -39.23 -17.21 -31.96
N PRO A 173 -39.57 -17.97 -33.03
CA PRO A 173 -38.91 -19.24 -33.34
C PRO A 173 -37.42 -19.11 -33.62
N LEU A 174 -37.01 -18.09 -34.39
CA LEU A 174 -35.61 -17.84 -34.66
C LEU A 174 -34.84 -17.39 -33.39
N THR A 175 -35.49 -16.62 -32.53
CA THR A 175 -34.89 -16.19 -31.24
C THR A 175 -34.67 -17.38 -30.30
N CYS A 176 -35.63 -18.32 -30.24
CA CYS A 176 -35.47 -19.58 -29.49
C CYS A 176 -34.26 -20.39 -30.00
N PHE A 177 -34.08 -20.48 -31.32
CA PHE A 177 -32.93 -21.14 -31.92
C PHE A 177 -31.60 -20.46 -31.49
N VAL A 178 -31.55 -19.12 -31.53
CA VAL A 178 -30.38 -18.36 -31.06
C VAL A 178 -30.10 -18.59 -29.59
N LEU A 179 -31.12 -18.62 -28.72
CA LEU A 179 -30.98 -18.92 -27.30
C LEU A 179 -30.33 -20.28 -27.05
N VAL A 180 -30.78 -21.33 -27.76
CA VAL A 180 -30.18 -22.67 -27.69
C VAL A 180 -28.71 -22.62 -28.13
N SER A 181 -28.41 -21.90 -29.21
CA SER A 181 -27.03 -21.73 -29.70
C SER A 181 -26.14 -21.01 -28.66
N VAL A 182 -26.66 -19.94 -28.03
CA VAL A 182 -25.91 -19.20 -26.96
C VAL A 182 -25.65 -20.12 -25.76
N ILE A 183 -26.64 -20.92 -25.33
CA ILE A 183 -26.44 -21.90 -24.25
C ILE A 183 -25.33 -22.92 -24.60
N LEU A 184 -25.35 -23.42 -25.86
CA LEU A 184 -24.31 -24.33 -26.36
C LEU A 184 -22.93 -23.64 -26.30
N MET A 185 -22.80 -22.40 -26.79
CA MET A 185 -21.56 -21.62 -26.76
C MET A 185 -21.04 -21.40 -25.32
N LEU A 186 -21.94 -21.06 -24.39
CA LEU A 186 -21.58 -20.90 -22.99
C LEU A 186 -21.03 -22.20 -22.35
N ASN A 187 -21.58 -23.36 -22.73
CA ASN A 187 -21.04 -24.64 -22.29
C ASN A 187 -19.65 -24.92 -22.88
N VAL A 188 -19.43 -24.61 -24.16
CA VAL A 188 -18.10 -24.74 -24.81
C VAL A 188 -17.08 -23.82 -24.09
N ILE A 189 -17.44 -22.57 -23.86
CA ILE A 189 -16.60 -21.63 -23.09
C ILE A 189 -16.27 -22.22 -21.72
N ARG A 190 -17.24 -22.73 -20.98
CA ARG A 190 -17.04 -23.30 -19.64
C ARG A 190 -16.05 -24.49 -19.66
N ILE A 191 -16.16 -25.37 -20.64
CA ILE A 191 -15.28 -26.54 -20.77
C ILE A 191 -13.84 -26.10 -21.06
N ILE A 192 -13.65 -25.23 -22.05
CA ILE A 192 -12.32 -24.75 -22.46
C ILE A 192 -11.70 -23.91 -21.34
N SER A 193 -12.43 -23.00 -20.72
CA SER A 193 -11.93 -22.14 -19.65
C SER A 193 -11.51 -22.94 -18.40
N ARG A 194 -12.24 -23.99 -18.03
CA ARG A 194 -11.82 -24.89 -16.93
C ARG A 194 -10.50 -25.59 -17.23
N LYS A 195 -10.32 -26.05 -18.46
CA LYS A 195 -9.08 -26.71 -18.89
C LYS A 195 -7.92 -25.72 -18.92
N SER A 196 -8.15 -24.55 -19.51
CA SER A 196 -7.19 -23.46 -19.60
C SER A 196 -6.75 -22.97 -18.22
N GLY A 197 -7.69 -22.80 -17.29
CA GLY A 197 -7.39 -22.34 -15.93
C GLY A 197 -6.41 -23.23 -15.16
N ARG A 198 -6.45 -24.56 -15.37
CA ARG A 198 -5.49 -25.50 -14.78
C ARG A 198 -4.07 -25.26 -15.29
N PHE A 199 -3.94 -25.05 -16.61
CA PHE A 199 -2.64 -24.81 -17.23
C PHE A 199 -2.09 -23.43 -16.88
N PHE A 200 -2.93 -22.39 -16.78
CA PHE A 200 -2.51 -21.08 -16.28
C PHE A 200 -2.05 -21.15 -14.82
N GLY A 201 -2.69 -21.97 -13.99
CA GLY A 201 -2.24 -22.21 -12.63
C GLY A 201 -0.88 -22.88 -12.55
N ALA A 202 -0.57 -23.81 -13.48
CA ALA A 202 0.75 -24.42 -13.60
C ALA A 202 1.79 -23.39 -14.08
N GLN A 203 1.49 -22.68 -15.17
CA GLN A 203 2.36 -21.60 -15.68
C GLN A 203 2.70 -20.57 -14.61
N GLN A 204 1.74 -20.16 -13.78
CA GLN A 204 1.97 -19.16 -12.72
C GLN A 204 2.89 -19.71 -11.61
N ARG A 205 2.79 -20.99 -11.27
CA ARG A 205 3.71 -21.62 -10.32
C ARG A 205 5.13 -21.69 -10.88
N ASP A 206 5.26 -22.15 -12.14
CA ASP A 206 6.56 -22.30 -12.80
C ASP A 206 7.23 -20.94 -13.03
N LEU A 207 6.45 -19.89 -13.37
CA LEU A 207 6.92 -18.50 -13.44
C LEU A 207 7.43 -18.02 -12.07
N GLY A 208 6.70 -18.36 -11.00
CA GLY A 208 7.14 -18.05 -9.64
C GLY A 208 8.47 -18.74 -9.27
N ALA A 209 8.67 -19.99 -9.71
CA ALA A 209 9.92 -20.71 -9.47
C ALA A 209 11.09 -20.07 -10.25
N VAL A 210 10.90 -19.73 -11.52
CA VAL A 210 11.92 -19.03 -12.33
C VAL A 210 12.27 -17.68 -11.72
N ASN A 211 11.27 -16.88 -11.34
CA ASN A 211 11.52 -15.56 -10.74
C ASN A 211 12.25 -15.66 -9.40
N GLY A 212 11.85 -16.60 -8.52
CA GLY A 212 12.53 -16.81 -7.25
C GLY A 212 13.99 -17.25 -7.44
N TYR A 213 14.24 -18.12 -8.42
CA TYR A 213 15.61 -18.54 -8.76
C TYR A 213 16.47 -17.38 -9.29
N ILE A 214 15.90 -16.54 -10.17
CA ILE A 214 16.58 -15.33 -10.67
C ILE A 214 16.94 -14.40 -9.50
N GLU A 215 15.99 -14.12 -8.60
CA GLU A 215 16.19 -13.25 -7.44
C GLU A 215 17.29 -13.79 -6.53
N GLU A 216 17.27 -15.10 -6.21
CA GLU A 216 18.29 -15.77 -5.40
C GLU A 216 19.67 -15.66 -6.04
N MET A 217 19.80 -15.98 -7.34
CA MET A 217 21.08 -15.92 -8.04
C MET A 217 21.58 -14.49 -8.22
N MET A 218 20.71 -13.50 -8.41
CA MET A 218 21.11 -12.09 -8.46
C MET A 218 21.67 -11.62 -7.11
N HIS A 219 21.02 -11.94 -6.00
CA HIS A 219 21.53 -11.63 -4.67
C HIS A 219 22.83 -12.38 -4.37
N GLY A 220 22.91 -13.65 -4.78
CA GLY A 220 24.08 -14.52 -4.63
C GLY A 220 25.17 -14.34 -5.68
N GLN A 221 25.07 -13.38 -6.62
CA GLN A 221 25.95 -13.29 -7.79
C GLN A 221 27.45 -13.23 -7.45
N LYS A 222 27.83 -12.55 -6.35
CA LYS A 222 29.22 -12.52 -5.88
C LYS A 222 29.72 -13.93 -5.50
N VAL A 223 28.87 -14.72 -4.84
CA VAL A 223 29.18 -16.09 -4.43
C VAL A 223 29.32 -16.98 -5.67
N VAL A 224 28.38 -16.92 -6.60
CA VAL A 224 28.43 -17.66 -7.88
C VAL A 224 29.75 -17.37 -8.59
N LYS A 225 30.17 -16.10 -8.68
CA LYS A 225 31.41 -15.67 -9.34
C LYS A 225 32.67 -16.19 -8.64
N ILE A 226 32.74 -16.07 -7.29
CA ILE A 226 33.93 -16.50 -6.53
C ILE A 226 34.15 -18.00 -6.64
N PHE A 227 33.06 -18.79 -6.69
CA PHE A 227 33.15 -20.24 -6.79
C PHE A 227 33.11 -20.77 -8.23
N ASN A 228 33.01 -19.90 -9.25
CA ASN A 228 32.94 -20.25 -10.70
C ASN A 228 31.79 -21.22 -11.00
N HIS A 229 30.62 -21.03 -10.40
CA HIS A 229 29.45 -21.90 -10.54
C HIS A 229 28.46 -21.43 -11.61
N GLU A 230 28.82 -20.48 -12.48
CA GLU A 230 27.93 -19.93 -13.53
C GLU A 230 27.33 -21.00 -14.42
N HIS A 231 28.12 -22.03 -14.77
CA HIS A 231 27.65 -23.10 -15.64
C HIS A 231 26.55 -23.95 -14.98
N VAL A 232 26.70 -24.24 -13.69
CA VAL A 232 25.69 -25.00 -12.92
C VAL A 232 24.42 -24.19 -12.78
N VAL A 233 24.54 -22.90 -12.43
CA VAL A 233 23.41 -21.96 -12.30
C VAL A 233 22.66 -21.84 -13.64
N MET A 234 23.37 -21.77 -14.78
CA MET A 234 22.73 -21.75 -16.10
C MET A 234 21.96 -23.03 -16.40
N GLN A 235 22.51 -24.20 -16.07
CA GLN A 235 21.83 -25.49 -16.31
C GLN A 235 20.53 -25.61 -15.48
N GLU A 236 20.55 -25.18 -14.23
CA GLU A 236 19.36 -25.18 -13.37
C GLU A 236 18.31 -24.18 -13.87
N PHE A 237 18.76 -22.99 -14.29
CA PHE A 237 17.88 -21.99 -14.90
C PHE A 237 17.21 -22.54 -16.18
N ASP A 238 17.98 -23.17 -17.06
CA ASP A 238 17.47 -23.76 -18.32
C ASP A 238 16.38 -24.79 -18.02
N ALA A 239 16.60 -25.67 -17.03
CA ALA A 239 15.62 -26.68 -16.65
C ALA A 239 14.31 -26.06 -16.15
N LEU A 240 14.40 -25.02 -15.32
CA LEU A 240 13.22 -24.28 -14.82
C LEU A 240 12.51 -23.52 -15.94
N ASN A 241 13.26 -22.92 -16.84
CA ASN A 241 12.76 -22.18 -17.99
C ASN A 241 12.09 -23.08 -19.03
N ASP A 242 12.63 -24.26 -19.29
CA ASP A 242 12.01 -25.28 -20.15
C ASP A 242 10.68 -25.77 -19.56
N GLN A 243 10.62 -25.95 -18.24
CA GLN A 243 9.37 -26.30 -17.54
C GLN A 243 8.33 -25.18 -17.69
N LEU A 244 8.74 -23.93 -17.50
CA LEU A 244 7.88 -22.76 -17.71
C LEU A 244 7.41 -22.68 -19.16
N GLN A 245 8.29 -22.87 -20.14
CA GLN A 245 7.94 -22.90 -21.57
C GLN A 245 6.87 -23.95 -21.86
N SER A 246 7.03 -25.17 -21.35
CA SER A 246 6.06 -26.27 -21.54
C SER A 246 4.67 -25.89 -20.96
N SER A 247 4.65 -25.38 -19.74
CA SER A 247 3.40 -24.98 -19.06
C SER A 247 2.74 -23.77 -19.75
N ALA A 248 3.53 -22.78 -20.14
CA ALA A 248 3.07 -21.60 -20.86
C ALA A 248 2.51 -21.96 -22.23
N THR A 249 3.18 -22.84 -22.97
CA THR A 249 2.69 -23.33 -24.27
C THR A 249 1.35 -24.02 -24.13
N LYS A 250 1.19 -24.94 -23.16
CA LYS A 250 -0.09 -25.63 -22.91
C LYS A 250 -1.21 -24.65 -22.50
N ALA A 251 -0.88 -23.67 -21.66
CA ALA A 251 -1.84 -22.64 -21.23
C ALA A 251 -2.31 -21.80 -22.42
N ASN A 252 -1.38 -21.26 -23.20
CA ASN A 252 -1.67 -20.35 -24.31
C ASN A 252 -2.35 -21.06 -25.51
N VAL A 253 -1.93 -22.29 -25.85
CA VAL A 253 -2.62 -23.09 -26.89
C VAL A 253 -4.09 -23.29 -26.54
N ASN A 254 -4.40 -23.70 -25.29
CA ASN A 254 -5.78 -23.89 -24.87
C ASN A 254 -6.57 -22.58 -24.82
N ALA A 255 -5.96 -21.48 -24.37
CA ALA A 255 -6.62 -20.19 -24.33
C ALA A 255 -6.89 -19.63 -25.73
N ASN A 256 -5.87 -19.66 -26.60
CA ASN A 256 -5.98 -19.09 -27.94
C ASN A 256 -6.86 -19.92 -28.89
N THR A 257 -7.13 -21.18 -28.58
CA THR A 257 -8.08 -22.04 -29.33
C THR A 257 -9.54 -21.62 -29.10
N LEU A 258 -9.85 -20.93 -28.00
CA LEU A 258 -11.22 -20.52 -27.68
C LEU A 258 -11.81 -19.56 -28.72
N MET A 259 -11.08 -18.50 -29.12
CA MET A 259 -11.57 -17.49 -30.06
C MET A 259 -11.90 -18.07 -31.46
N PRO A 260 -11.02 -18.85 -32.12
CA PRO A 260 -11.36 -19.51 -33.39
C PRO A 260 -12.57 -20.42 -33.30
N ILE A 261 -12.72 -21.21 -32.23
CA ILE A 261 -13.88 -22.07 -32.03
C ILE A 261 -15.17 -21.24 -31.94
N MET A 262 -15.14 -20.18 -31.11
CA MET A 262 -16.30 -19.30 -30.94
C MET A 262 -16.69 -18.59 -32.24
N MET A 263 -15.73 -18.09 -33.01
CA MET A 263 -15.98 -17.45 -34.30
C MET A 263 -16.62 -18.43 -35.31
N ASN A 264 -16.12 -19.67 -35.38
CA ASN A 264 -16.69 -20.66 -36.27
C ASN A 264 -18.09 -21.10 -35.83
N LEU A 265 -18.34 -21.26 -34.54
CA LEU A 265 -19.70 -21.55 -34.02
C LEU A 265 -20.69 -20.43 -34.39
N LEU A 266 -20.28 -19.17 -34.29
CA LEU A 266 -21.05 -18.01 -34.70
C LEU A 266 -21.31 -17.97 -36.21
N ASN A 267 -20.29 -18.33 -37.02
CA ASN A 267 -20.50 -18.42 -38.48
C ASN A 267 -21.46 -19.55 -38.85
N VAL A 268 -21.38 -20.71 -38.20
CA VAL A 268 -22.33 -21.80 -38.37
C VAL A 268 -23.74 -21.36 -37.96
N GLN A 269 -23.86 -20.70 -36.78
CA GLN A 269 -25.14 -20.14 -36.34
C GLN A 269 -25.70 -19.15 -37.36
N TYR A 270 -24.88 -18.26 -37.91
CA TYR A 270 -25.28 -17.28 -38.93
C TYR A 270 -25.85 -17.97 -40.18
N VAL A 271 -25.15 -18.99 -40.70
CA VAL A 271 -25.61 -19.76 -41.88
C VAL A 271 -26.93 -20.48 -41.58
N LEU A 272 -27.05 -21.11 -40.40
CA LEU A 272 -28.28 -21.80 -40.01
C LEU A 272 -29.46 -20.83 -39.87
N ILE A 273 -29.25 -19.64 -39.29
CA ILE A 273 -30.30 -18.58 -39.22
C ILE A 273 -30.70 -18.14 -40.62
N ALA A 274 -29.77 -17.98 -41.56
CA ALA A 274 -30.09 -17.61 -42.95
C ALA A 274 -30.93 -18.68 -43.66
N ILE A 275 -30.56 -19.97 -43.49
CA ILE A 275 -31.31 -21.10 -44.07
C ILE A 275 -32.72 -21.23 -43.45
N ILE A 276 -32.81 -21.26 -42.12
CA ILE A 276 -34.07 -21.43 -41.40
C ILE A 276 -34.98 -20.21 -41.65
N GLY A 277 -34.41 -18.99 -41.57
CA GLY A 277 -35.15 -17.75 -41.87
C GLY A 277 -35.65 -17.69 -43.31
N GLY A 278 -34.82 -18.10 -44.29
CA GLY A 278 -35.21 -18.20 -45.68
C GLY A 278 -36.36 -19.22 -45.91
N LEU A 279 -36.26 -20.40 -45.28
CA LEU A 279 -37.36 -21.40 -45.33
C LEU A 279 -38.65 -20.88 -44.73
N PHE A 280 -38.56 -20.15 -43.60
CA PHE A 280 -39.73 -19.54 -42.96
C PHE A 280 -40.34 -18.44 -43.83
N ALA A 281 -39.53 -17.62 -44.51
CA ALA A 281 -40.01 -16.60 -45.43
C ALA A 281 -40.72 -17.21 -46.64
N ILE A 282 -40.16 -18.27 -47.27
CA ILE A 282 -40.75 -18.97 -48.42
C ILE A 282 -42.07 -19.64 -48.03
N ASN A 283 -42.16 -20.24 -46.84
CA ASN A 283 -43.36 -20.93 -46.38
C ASN A 283 -44.38 -19.99 -45.68
N GLY A 284 -44.13 -18.67 -45.66
CA GLY A 284 -45.04 -17.69 -45.04
C GLY A 284 -45.13 -17.78 -43.51
N VAL A 285 -44.20 -18.50 -42.88
CA VAL A 285 -44.18 -18.65 -41.41
C VAL A 285 -43.73 -17.33 -40.77
N SER A 286 -44.55 -16.79 -39.83
CA SER A 286 -44.31 -15.57 -39.08
C SER A 286 -44.20 -14.27 -39.92
N GLY A 287 -44.62 -14.28 -41.21
CA GLY A 287 -44.58 -13.09 -42.06
C GLY A 287 -43.19 -12.49 -42.29
N LEU A 288 -42.14 -13.32 -42.25
CA LEU A 288 -40.76 -12.89 -42.35
C LEU A 288 -40.47 -12.34 -43.75
N THR A 289 -39.90 -11.12 -43.80
CA THR A 289 -39.38 -10.48 -45.00
C THR A 289 -37.88 -10.69 -45.14
N VAL A 290 -37.33 -10.37 -46.32
CA VAL A 290 -35.86 -10.42 -46.55
C VAL A 290 -35.11 -9.42 -45.65
N GLY A 291 -35.70 -8.23 -45.48
CA GLY A 291 -35.12 -7.21 -44.57
C GLY A 291 -35.14 -7.64 -43.10
N MET A 292 -36.22 -8.31 -42.66
CA MET A 292 -36.30 -8.89 -41.32
C MET A 292 -35.21 -9.95 -41.10
N ILE A 293 -34.96 -10.84 -42.04
CA ILE A 293 -33.87 -11.83 -41.95
C ILE A 293 -32.50 -11.15 -41.89
N ALA A 294 -32.27 -10.15 -42.74
CA ALA A 294 -31.00 -9.40 -42.74
C ALA A 294 -30.74 -8.69 -41.39
N SER A 295 -31.78 -8.04 -40.85
CA SER A 295 -31.68 -7.41 -39.50
C SER A 295 -31.47 -8.45 -38.39
N PHE A 296 -32.12 -9.60 -38.45
CA PHE A 296 -31.96 -10.66 -37.49
C PHE A 296 -30.54 -11.25 -37.51
N LEU A 297 -29.97 -11.43 -38.71
CA LEU A 297 -28.57 -11.86 -38.86
C LEU A 297 -27.59 -10.82 -38.27
N GLN A 298 -27.85 -9.54 -38.48
CA GLN A 298 -27.02 -8.46 -37.89
C GLN A 298 -27.15 -8.42 -36.37
N LEU A 299 -28.36 -8.53 -35.81
CA LEU A 299 -28.61 -8.64 -34.38
C LEU A 299 -27.90 -9.86 -33.76
N SER A 300 -27.95 -11.02 -34.43
CA SER A 300 -27.26 -12.24 -34.02
C SER A 300 -25.74 -12.01 -33.91
N ARG A 301 -25.12 -11.32 -34.86
CA ARG A 301 -23.70 -10.94 -34.81
C ARG A 301 -23.37 -9.99 -33.65
N SER A 302 -24.26 -9.07 -33.34
CA SER A 302 -24.04 -8.08 -32.27
C SER A 302 -24.03 -8.69 -30.87
N LEU A 303 -24.49 -9.94 -30.68
CA LEU A 303 -24.38 -10.69 -29.42
C LEU A 303 -22.95 -11.15 -29.09
N ASN A 304 -22.05 -11.22 -30.08
CA ASN A 304 -20.68 -11.72 -29.89
C ASN A 304 -19.84 -10.80 -28.97
N GLY A 305 -19.94 -9.49 -29.20
CA GLY A 305 -19.22 -8.49 -28.40
C GLY A 305 -19.50 -8.58 -26.90
N PRO A 306 -20.77 -8.49 -26.46
CA PRO A 306 -21.15 -8.61 -25.05
C PRO A 306 -20.67 -9.89 -24.37
N ILE A 307 -20.77 -11.04 -25.03
CA ILE A 307 -20.34 -12.33 -24.46
C ILE A 307 -18.83 -12.35 -24.21
N SER A 308 -18.04 -11.88 -25.17
CA SER A 308 -16.58 -11.77 -25.03
C SER A 308 -16.17 -10.78 -23.95
N GLN A 309 -16.81 -9.62 -23.91
CA GLN A 309 -16.53 -8.57 -22.92
C GLN A 309 -16.80 -9.04 -21.49
N ILE A 310 -17.94 -9.68 -21.22
CA ILE A 310 -18.25 -10.22 -19.90
C ILE A 310 -17.18 -11.20 -19.45
N SER A 311 -16.75 -12.12 -20.33
CA SER A 311 -15.72 -13.12 -20.01
C SER A 311 -14.36 -12.50 -19.65
N GLN A 312 -13.96 -11.43 -20.34
CA GLN A 312 -12.71 -10.73 -20.09
C GLN A 312 -12.77 -9.90 -18.78
N GLN A 313 -13.88 -9.23 -18.54
CA GLN A 313 -14.02 -8.33 -17.38
C GLN A 313 -14.14 -9.06 -16.04
N ILE A 314 -14.62 -10.31 -15.99
CA ILE A 314 -14.77 -11.07 -14.75
C ILE A 314 -13.43 -11.18 -13.98
N ASN A 315 -12.34 -11.49 -14.67
CA ASN A 315 -11.04 -11.63 -14.02
C ASN A 315 -10.52 -10.30 -13.44
N PHE A 316 -10.72 -9.20 -14.17
CA PHE A 316 -10.35 -7.87 -13.68
C PHE A 316 -11.16 -7.48 -12.44
N VAL A 317 -12.45 -7.76 -12.43
CA VAL A 317 -13.33 -7.50 -11.27
C VAL A 317 -12.87 -8.32 -10.04
N ILE A 318 -12.53 -9.61 -10.23
CA ILE A 318 -12.04 -10.46 -9.13
C ILE A 318 -10.73 -9.91 -8.55
N MET A 319 -9.77 -9.53 -9.41
CA MET A 319 -8.50 -8.95 -8.96
C MET A 319 -8.70 -7.61 -8.25
N ALA A 320 -9.54 -6.75 -8.80
CA ALA A 320 -9.82 -5.45 -8.22
C ALA A 320 -10.55 -5.55 -6.88
N LEU A 321 -11.47 -6.51 -6.72
CA LEU A 321 -12.14 -6.76 -5.43
C LEU A 321 -11.16 -7.30 -4.38
N ALA A 322 -10.20 -8.13 -4.77
CA ALA A 322 -9.15 -8.57 -3.86
C ALA A 322 -8.21 -7.42 -3.44
N GLY A 323 -7.85 -6.52 -4.37
CA GLY A 323 -7.12 -5.29 -4.07
C GLY A 323 -7.90 -4.35 -3.16
N ALA A 324 -9.18 -4.14 -3.46
CA ALA A 324 -10.07 -3.32 -2.63
C ALA A 324 -10.23 -3.88 -1.21
N GLU A 325 -10.27 -5.20 -1.04
CA GLU A 325 -10.33 -5.83 0.28
C GLU A 325 -9.08 -5.56 1.10
N ARG A 326 -7.88 -5.64 0.50
CA ARG A 326 -6.63 -5.28 1.18
C ARG A 326 -6.60 -3.80 1.56
N ILE A 327 -7.01 -2.90 0.66
CA ILE A 327 -7.14 -1.46 0.95
C ILE A 327 -8.10 -1.24 2.13
N PHE A 328 -9.25 -1.91 2.14
CA PHE A 328 -10.22 -1.76 3.23
C PHE A 328 -9.72 -2.38 4.52
N HIS A 329 -8.92 -3.45 4.48
CA HIS A 329 -8.27 -4.02 5.66
C HIS A 329 -7.33 -2.98 6.29
N LEU A 330 -6.46 -2.36 5.48
CA LEU A 330 -5.61 -1.26 5.95
C LEU A 330 -6.43 -0.13 6.59
N LEU A 331 -7.55 0.27 5.96
CA LEU A 331 -8.41 1.34 6.49
C LEU A 331 -9.22 0.96 7.74
N ASP A 332 -9.37 -0.33 8.01
CA ASP A 332 -10.09 -0.87 9.16
C ASP A 332 -9.14 -1.22 10.33
N GLU A 333 -7.80 -1.13 10.11
CA GLU A 333 -6.81 -1.30 11.18
C GLU A 333 -7.03 -0.28 12.29
N THR A 334 -6.78 -0.72 13.51
CA THR A 334 -7.00 0.12 14.68
C THR A 334 -5.91 1.20 14.78
N PRO A 335 -6.24 2.49 14.76
CA PRO A 335 -5.27 3.54 14.93
C PRO A 335 -4.67 3.52 16.34
N GLU A 336 -3.49 4.13 16.50
CA GLU A 336 -2.87 4.29 17.81
C GLU A 336 -3.80 5.10 18.72
N ILE A 337 -4.22 4.48 19.85
CA ILE A 337 -5.16 5.09 20.79
C ILE A 337 -4.37 5.86 21.85
N ASP A 338 -4.55 7.16 21.91
CA ASP A 338 -4.01 7.99 22.97
C ASP A 338 -5.11 8.33 23.99
N THR A 339 -5.00 7.77 25.17
CA THR A 339 -5.88 8.06 26.31
C THR A 339 -5.22 8.97 27.33
N GLY A 340 -4.03 9.50 27.03
CA GLY A 340 -3.29 10.39 27.90
C GLY A 340 -3.98 11.74 28.08
N TYR A 341 -3.89 12.30 29.27
CA TYR A 341 -4.46 13.59 29.64
C TYR A 341 -3.45 14.53 30.28
N VAL A 342 -2.26 14.04 30.61
CA VAL A 342 -1.14 14.87 31.08
C VAL A 342 -0.42 15.44 29.86
N THR A 343 -0.20 16.76 29.85
CA THR A 343 0.43 17.48 28.74
C THR A 343 1.75 18.13 29.15
N LEU A 344 2.65 18.30 28.19
CA LEU A 344 3.92 19.03 28.37
C LEU A 344 3.71 20.50 28.03
N VAL A 345 4.06 21.38 28.99
CA VAL A 345 3.90 22.84 28.84
C VAL A 345 5.20 23.57 29.17
N ASN A 346 5.38 24.78 28.62
CA ASN A 346 6.41 25.67 29.10
C ASN A 346 6.04 26.18 30.50
N ALA A 347 6.99 26.22 31.42
CA ALA A 347 6.79 26.63 32.78
C ALA A 347 7.77 27.71 33.23
N LYS A 348 7.46 28.42 34.31
CA LYS A 348 8.36 29.32 35.04
C LYS A 348 8.14 29.15 36.52
N TRP A 349 9.16 29.43 37.32
CA TRP A 349 9.03 29.53 38.75
C TRP A 349 8.43 30.89 39.13
N GLU A 350 7.33 30.91 39.85
CA GLU A 350 6.72 32.10 40.39
C GLU A 350 6.30 31.87 41.85
N SER A 351 6.84 32.66 42.77
CA SER A 351 6.60 32.52 44.21
C SER A 351 6.82 31.12 44.79
N GLY A 352 7.78 30.37 44.24
CA GLY A 352 8.12 29.02 44.72
C GLY A 352 7.22 27.90 44.14
N HIS A 353 6.34 28.21 43.17
CA HIS A 353 5.49 27.25 42.46
C HIS A 353 5.77 27.31 40.97
N LEU A 354 5.64 26.15 40.30
CA LEU A 354 5.68 26.06 38.85
C LEU A 354 4.35 26.56 38.27
N VAL A 355 4.41 27.47 37.32
CA VAL A 355 3.27 28.05 36.63
C VAL A 355 3.46 27.94 35.13
N GLU A 356 2.41 27.59 34.43
CA GLU A 356 2.38 27.53 32.96
C GLU A 356 2.62 28.91 32.34
N THR A 357 3.39 28.97 31.26
CA THR A 357 3.63 30.20 30.50
C THR A 357 3.59 29.92 29.00
N THR A 358 3.16 30.91 28.22
CA THR A 358 3.20 30.86 26.76
C THR A 358 4.59 31.17 26.21
N ASN A 359 5.44 31.82 27.01
CA ASN A 359 6.80 32.16 26.60
C ASN A 359 7.73 30.96 26.71
N ARG A 360 8.69 30.86 25.80
CA ARG A 360 9.71 29.82 25.81
C ARG A 360 10.75 30.19 26.89
N THR A 361 10.77 29.45 27.98
CA THR A 361 11.64 29.70 29.15
C THR A 361 12.82 28.73 29.20
N GLY A 362 12.81 27.66 28.41
CA GLY A 362 13.75 26.55 28.55
C GLY A 362 13.39 25.59 29.69
N LEU A 363 12.40 25.91 30.50
CA LEU A 363 11.87 25.07 31.57
C LEU A 363 10.54 24.43 31.13
N TRP A 364 10.45 23.12 31.29
CA TRP A 364 9.26 22.34 30.93
C TRP A 364 8.63 21.72 32.17
N ALA A 365 7.30 21.58 32.16
CA ALA A 365 6.57 20.90 33.23
C ALA A 365 5.45 20.04 32.67
N TRP A 366 5.18 18.94 33.36
CA TRP A 366 4.01 18.12 33.17
C TRP A 366 2.80 18.79 33.84
N LYS A 367 1.80 19.16 33.04
CA LYS A 367 0.50 19.65 33.51
C LYS A 367 -0.42 18.46 33.72
N HIS A 368 -0.66 18.11 34.98
CA HIS A 368 -1.47 16.96 35.38
C HIS A 368 -2.79 17.42 35.97
N PRO A 369 -3.90 17.41 35.21
CA PRO A 369 -5.24 17.65 35.73
C PRO A 369 -5.72 16.45 36.56
N HIS A 370 -6.38 16.72 37.70
CA HIS A 370 -6.97 15.71 38.58
C HIS A 370 -8.51 15.72 38.47
N GLU A 371 -9.14 14.64 38.91
CA GLU A 371 -10.60 14.48 38.85
C GLU A 371 -11.35 15.51 39.71
N ASP A 372 -10.70 16.04 40.76
CA ASP A 372 -11.26 17.10 41.63
C ASP A 372 -11.18 18.52 41.01
N GLY A 373 -10.71 18.64 39.79
CA GLY A 373 -10.51 19.90 39.06
C GLY A 373 -9.20 20.63 39.40
N THR A 374 -8.38 20.10 40.29
CA THR A 374 -7.05 20.66 40.58
C THR A 374 -6.06 20.32 39.46
N VAL A 375 -5.02 21.15 39.29
CA VAL A 375 -3.95 20.92 38.32
C VAL A 375 -2.62 20.97 39.07
N THR A 376 -1.81 19.91 38.95
CA THR A 376 -0.45 19.93 39.47
C THR A 376 0.55 20.08 38.31
N TYR A 377 1.63 20.81 38.59
CA TYR A 377 2.75 20.97 37.67
C TYR A 377 3.97 20.27 38.26
N THR A 378 4.52 19.30 37.52
CA THR A 378 5.73 18.57 37.87
C THR A 378 6.83 18.97 36.90
N GLU A 379 7.98 19.41 37.40
CA GLU A 379 9.11 19.74 36.53
C GLU A 379 9.53 18.53 35.71
N LEU A 380 9.84 18.75 34.43
CA LEU A 380 10.40 17.74 33.56
C LEU A 380 11.91 17.61 33.86
N THR A 381 12.28 16.58 34.59
CA THR A 381 13.66 16.33 35.03
C THR A 381 14.33 15.15 34.35
N GLY A 382 13.53 14.19 33.85
CA GLY A 382 14.02 13.01 33.16
C GLY A 382 14.20 11.78 34.07
N ASP A 383 13.50 11.68 35.22
CA ASP A 383 13.44 10.44 36.02
C ASP A 383 12.57 9.40 35.32
N VAL A 384 13.16 8.27 34.93
CA VAL A 384 12.43 7.16 34.27
C VAL A 384 12.56 5.90 35.10
N ARG A 385 11.41 5.27 35.41
CA ARG A 385 11.34 4.06 36.23
C ARG A 385 10.45 2.99 35.63
N PHE A 386 10.91 1.75 35.64
CA PHE A 386 10.12 0.56 35.31
C PHE A 386 9.86 -0.21 36.61
N GLU A 387 8.64 -0.60 36.85
CA GLU A 387 8.16 -1.29 38.03
C GLU A 387 7.52 -2.61 37.60
N ALA A 388 8.21 -3.75 37.78
CA ALA A 388 7.77 -5.10 37.45
C ALA A 388 7.15 -5.22 36.04
N VAL A 389 7.86 -4.77 35.01
CA VAL A 389 7.35 -4.71 33.65
C VAL A 389 7.55 -6.02 32.91
N ASP A 390 6.45 -6.60 32.43
CA ASP A 390 6.43 -7.72 31.51
C ASP A 390 5.94 -7.25 30.14
N PHE A 391 6.59 -7.74 29.07
CA PHE A 391 6.24 -7.36 27.71
C PHE A 391 6.57 -8.41 26.66
N GLY A 392 5.69 -8.58 25.67
CA GLY A 392 5.90 -9.35 24.46
C GLY A 392 5.26 -8.66 23.24
N TYR A 393 5.90 -8.77 22.07
CA TYR A 393 5.37 -8.23 20.81
C TYR A 393 4.16 -9.00 20.29
N VAL A 394 4.06 -10.27 20.66
CA VAL A 394 2.98 -11.20 20.28
C VAL A 394 2.44 -11.84 21.54
N ASP A 395 1.12 -12.01 21.58
CA ASP A 395 0.48 -12.75 22.67
C ASP A 395 1.12 -14.14 22.85
N HIS A 396 1.42 -14.49 24.08
CA HIS A 396 2.09 -15.74 24.49
C HIS A 396 3.60 -15.84 24.23
N GLN A 397 4.27 -14.82 23.73
CA GLN A 397 5.73 -14.78 23.61
C GLN A 397 6.30 -13.55 24.31
N MET A 398 6.56 -13.71 25.63
CA MET A 398 7.20 -12.65 26.42
C MET A 398 8.65 -12.47 26.02
N VAL A 399 9.05 -11.21 25.90
CA VAL A 399 10.43 -10.79 25.57
C VAL A 399 11.10 -10.16 26.78
N LEU A 400 10.36 -9.46 27.63
CA LEU A 400 10.84 -8.89 28.87
C LEU A 400 10.09 -9.51 30.06
N HIS A 401 10.82 -9.80 31.14
CA HIS A 401 10.31 -10.47 32.32
C HIS A 401 10.72 -9.71 33.59
N ASP A 402 9.73 -9.21 34.35
CA ASP A 402 9.92 -8.55 35.64
C ASP A 402 11.02 -7.48 35.61
N ILE A 403 10.96 -6.58 34.61
CA ILE A 403 11.95 -5.52 34.46
C ILE A 403 11.72 -4.46 35.53
N ASN A 404 12.74 -4.31 36.38
CA ASN A 404 12.84 -3.28 37.38
C ASN A 404 14.08 -2.43 37.11
N LEU A 405 13.90 -1.19 36.67
CA LEU A 405 14.99 -0.26 36.41
C LEU A 405 14.60 1.16 36.82
N PHE A 406 15.61 1.95 37.12
CA PHE A 406 15.47 3.39 37.31
C PHE A 406 16.69 4.13 36.73
N ALA A 407 16.43 5.30 36.17
CA ALA A 407 17.42 6.28 35.75
C ALA A 407 17.08 7.62 36.41
N GLU A 408 17.98 8.14 37.19
CA GLU A 408 17.84 9.44 37.82
C GLU A 408 18.15 10.58 36.83
N PRO A 409 17.64 11.79 37.06
CA PRO A 409 17.90 12.93 36.20
C PRO A 409 19.39 13.14 35.93
N GLY A 410 19.75 13.24 34.66
CA GLY A 410 21.15 13.45 34.23
C GLY A 410 22.03 12.20 34.19
N GLN A 411 21.54 11.03 34.58
CA GLN A 411 22.29 9.78 34.52
C GLN A 411 22.38 9.20 33.11
N LYS A 412 23.54 8.64 32.80
CA LYS A 412 23.80 7.84 31.62
C LYS A 412 23.69 6.34 31.97
N VAL A 413 22.66 5.68 31.43
CA VAL A 413 22.38 4.26 31.65
C VAL A 413 22.71 3.47 30.39
N ALA A 414 23.65 2.52 30.49
CA ALA A 414 24.01 1.64 29.38
C ALA A 414 23.37 0.27 29.51
N PHE A 415 22.72 -0.20 28.43
CA PHE A 415 22.25 -1.58 28.31
C PHE A 415 23.29 -2.41 27.58
N VAL A 416 23.67 -3.54 28.17
CA VAL A 416 24.65 -4.48 27.65
C VAL A 416 24.08 -5.89 27.68
N GLY A 417 24.41 -6.72 26.71
CA GLY A 417 23.92 -8.09 26.62
C GLY A 417 23.89 -8.60 25.18
N ALA A 418 23.67 -9.88 24.98
CA ALA A 418 23.60 -10.50 23.66
C ALA A 418 22.47 -9.95 22.78
N THR A 419 22.57 -10.16 21.47
CA THR A 419 21.48 -9.85 20.53
C THR A 419 20.23 -10.64 20.92
N GLY A 420 19.08 -9.96 20.96
CA GLY A 420 17.82 -10.58 21.43
C GLY A 420 17.62 -10.55 22.96
N ALA A 421 18.55 -10.02 23.77
CA ALA A 421 18.37 -9.92 25.23
C ALA A 421 17.26 -8.93 25.67
N GLY A 422 16.67 -8.14 24.75
CA GLY A 422 15.58 -7.21 25.04
C GLY A 422 15.99 -5.73 25.16
N LYS A 423 17.23 -5.36 24.84
CA LYS A 423 17.75 -3.98 24.94
C LYS A 423 16.92 -2.97 24.16
N THR A 424 16.71 -3.20 22.87
CA THR A 424 15.90 -2.34 21.98
C THR A 424 14.41 -2.35 22.40
N THR A 425 13.93 -3.42 22.99
CA THR A 425 12.57 -3.50 23.51
C THR A 425 12.34 -2.50 24.65
N ILE A 426 13.30 -2.34 25.58
CA ILE A 426 13.19 -1.33 26.66
C ILE A 426 13.08 0.07 26.06
N THR A 427 13.91 0.40 25.07
CA THR A 427 13.87 1.74 24.43
C THR A 427 12.57 1.99 23.67
N ASN A 428 12.00 0.97 23.02
CA ASN A 428 10.69 1.05 22.38
C ASN A 428 9.57 1.31 23.39
N LEU A 429 9.67 0.74 24.59
CA LEU A 429 8.68 0.95 25.66
C LEU A 429 8.80 2.36 26.29
N ILE A 430 9.99 2.93 26.42
CA ILE A 430 10.18 4.32 26.88
C ILE A 430 9.50 5.29 25.92
N ASN A 431 9.62 5.07 24.59
CA ASN A 431 8.96 5.86 23.56
C ASN A 431 7.44 5.58 23.43
N ARG A 432 6.96 4.60 24.18
CA ARG A 432 5.57 4.12 24.10
C ARG A 432 5.18 3.79 22.64
N PHE A 433 6.08 3.14 21.90
CA PHE A 433 5.76 2.56 20.59
C PHE A 433 4.89 1.31 20.73
N TYR A 434 4.97 0.68 21.90
CA TYR A 434 4.17 -0.45 22.34
C TYR A 434 3.65 -0.22 23.76
N ASN A 435 2.48 -0.77 24.06
CA ASN A 435 1.94 -0.78 25.42
C ASN A 435 2.36 -2.05 26.15
N ILE A 436 2.72 -1.91 27.44
CA ILE A 436 3.07 -3.04 28.31
C ILE A 436 1.86 -3.90 28.65
N GLN A 437 2.06 -5.19 28.89
CA GLN A 437 1.04 -6.10 29.38
C GLN A 437 0.87 -6.00 30.90
N GLU A 438 1.98 -6.03 31.66
CA GLU A 438 1.98 -5.93 33.11
C GLU A 438 3.00 -4.91 33.62
N GLY A 439 2.84 -4.46 34.87
CA GLY A 439 3.74 -3.50 35.49
C GLY A 439 3.37 -2.03 35.22
N LYS A 440 4.35 -1.13 35.44
CA LYS A 440 4.21 0.31 35.19
C LYS A 440 5.53 0.92 34.72
N ILE A 441 5.44 1.87 33.82
CA ILE A 441 6.55 2.74 33.46
C ILE A 441 6.18 4.16 33.90
N ARG A 442 7.07 4.79 34.69
CA ARG A 442 6.87 6.16 35.16
C ARG A 442 7.92 7.09 34.58
N TYR A 443 7.48 8.30 34.27
CA TYR A 443 8.32 9.40 33.86
C TYR A 443 8.06 10.59 34.77
N ASP A 444 9.08 11.05 35.51
CA ASP A 444 8.95 12.04 36.59
C ASP A 444 7.82 11.71 37.60
N GLY A 445 7.73 10.42 37.97
CA GLY A 445 6.70 9.89 38.87
C GLY A 445 5.33 9.65 38.22
N ILE A 446 5.06 10.11 37.00
CA ILE A 446 3.80 9.99 36.28
C ILE A 446 3.82 8.73 35.41
N ASN A 447 2.77 7.88 35.49
CA ASN A 447 2.66 6.73 34.57
C ASN A 447 2.57 7.23 33.12
N ILE A 448 3.45 6.74 32.23
CA ILE A 448 3.52 7.17 30.83
C ILE A 448 2.20 6.95 30.05
N GLN A 449 1.36 6.02 30.47
CA GLN A 449 0.04 5.82 29.87
C GLN A 449 -0.93 6.99 30.12
N LYS A 450 -0.69 7.81 31.17
CA LYS A 450 -1.45 9.02 31.45
C LYS A 450 -0.96 10.25 30.69
N ILE A 451 0.25 10.17 30.13
CA ILE A 451 0.86 11.27 29.36
C ILE A 451 0.38 11.15 27.91
N GLN A 452 -0.03 12.26 27.32
CA GLN A 452 -0.35 12.31 25.88
C GLN A 452 0.87 11.93 25.05
N LEU A 453 0.67 11.08 24.03
CA LEU A 453 1.75 10.55 23.18
C LEU A 453 2.61 11.67 22.55
N GLU A 454 1.96 12.72 22.05
CA GLU A 454 2.65 13.87 21.47
C GLU A 454 3.56 14.54 22.51
N SER A 455 3.05 14.75 23.73
CA SER A 455 3.79 15.36 24.84
C SER A 455 4.94 14.47 25.31
N LEU A 456 4.71 13.16 25.40
CA LEU A 456 5.74 12.19 25.77
C LEU A 456 6.88 12.19 24.74
N ARG A 457 6.54 11.98 23.45
CA ARG A 457 7.53 11.89 22.36
C ARG A 457 8.29 13.20 22.14
N ARG A 458 7.64 14.35 22.40
CA ARG A 458 8.31 15.66 22.37
C ARG A 458 9.36 15.84 23.47
N SER A 459 9.22 15.16 24.60
CA SER A 459 10.19 15.19 25.71
C SER A 459 11.37 14.23 25.51
N LEU A 460 11.31 13.35 24.50
CA LEU A 460 12.29 12.32 24.22
C LEU A 460 13.03 12.62 22.92
N GLY A 461 14.33 12.40 22.89
CA GLY A 461 15.14 12.39 21.67
C GLY A 461 15.64 11.00 21.37
N ILE A 462 15.64 10.62 20.10
CA ILE A 462 16.12 9.32 19.67
C ILE A 462 17.16 9.44 18.56
N VAL A 463 18.24 8.69 18.66
CA VAL A 463 19.20 8.46 17.58
C VAL A 463 19.27 6.97 17.36
N LEU A 464 18.74 6.53 16.22
CA LEU A 464 18.66 5.12 15.83
C LEU A 464 19.96 4.67 15.15
N GLN A 465 20.21 3.36 15.19
CA GLN A 465 21.29 2.70 14.46
C GLN A 465 21.18 2.95 12.95
N ASP A 466 20.00 2.69 12.38
CA ASP A 466 19.68 2.94 10.99
C ASP A 466 19.14 4.36 10.84
N THR A 467 19.97 5.22 10.29
CA THR A 467 19.64 6.63 10.12
C THR A 467 18.88 6.83 8.84
N HIS A 468 17.62 7.21 8.93
CA HIS A 468 16.80 7.61 7.79
C HIS A 468 16.86 9.12 7.56
N LEU A 469 17.19 9.50 6.32
CA LEU A 469 17.18 10.90 5.85
C LEU A 469 16.05 11.06 4.81
N PHE A 470 15.43 12.22 4.85
CA PHE A 470 14.37 12.56 3.90
C PHE A 470 14.94 13.29 2.67
N THR A 471 14.32 13.08 1.53
CA THR A 471 14.63 13.88 0.33
C THR A 471 14.35 15.36 0.62
N GLY A 472 15.38 16.19 0.45
CA GLY A 472 15.37 17.62 0.78
C GLY A 472 16.76 18.10 1.11
N THR A 473 16.91 19.34 1.56
CA THR A 473 18.20 19.93 1.93
C THR A 473 18.71 19.35 3.26
N ILE A 474 20.02 19.45 3.52
CA ILE A 474 20.61 19.14 4.82
C ILE A 474 19.95 19.98 5.91
N ARG A 475 19.72 21.26 5.65
CA ARG A 475 19.02 22.20 6.53
C ARG A 475 17.64 21.68 6.95
N GLU A 476 16.83 21.25 5.98
CA GLU A 476 15.50 20.69 6.23
C GLU A 476 15.57 19.38 7.02
N ASN A 477 16.54 18.53 6.74
CA ASN A 477 16.75 17.29 7.47
C ASN A 477 17.10 17.51 8.95
N ILE A 478 17.93 18.52 9.28
CA ILE A 478 18.22 18.88 10.67
C ILE A 478 16.98 19.53 11.30
N ARG A 479 16.32 20.48 10.59
CA ARG A 479 15.12 21.18 11.05
C ARG A 479 13.95 20.25 11.32
N PHE A 480 13.97 19.02 10.80
CA PHE A 480 12.93 18.01 11.09
C PHE A 480 12.77 17.74 12.60
N GLY A 481 13.84 17.89 13.41
CA GLY A 481 13.76 17.78 14.87
C GLY A 481 12.98 18.92 15.54
N LYS A 482 12.89 20.10 14.86
CA LYS A 482 12.18 21.29 15.34
C LYS A 482 11.81 22.16 14.14
N LEU A 483 10.58 22.02 13.64
CA LEU A 483 10.12 22.60 12.38
C LEU A 483 10.16 24.14 12.35
N ASP A 484 10.03 24.80 13.49
CA ASP A 484 10.07 26.26 13.66
C ASP A 484 11.47 26.81 13.96
N ALA A 485 12.53 25.98 13.87
CA ALA A 485 13.90 26.38 14.14
C ALA A 485 14.41 27.39 13.11
N THR A 486 15.15 28.40 13.60
CA THR A 486 15.86 29.35 12.73
C THR A 486 17.10 28.72 12.09
N ASP A 487 17.66 29.39 11.08
CA ASP A 487 18.88 28.90 10.42
C ASP A 487 20.08 28.86 11.39
N GLU A 488 20.17 29.84 12.28
CA GLU A 488 21.21 29.90 13.32
C GLU A 488 21.07 28.73 14.30
N GLU A 489 19.87 28.35 14.69
CA GLU A 489 19.63 27.19 15.54
C GLU A 489 20.03 25.88 14.82
N VAL A 490 19.77 25.76 13.53
CA VAL A 490 20.19 24.61 12.70
C VAL A 490 21.70 24.51 12.64
N GLU A 491 22.40 25.63 12.38
CA GLU A 491 23.86 25.64 12.36
C GLU A 491 24.49 25.36 13.74
N ALA A 492 23.87 25.86 14.81
CA ALA A 492 24.32 25.57 16.18
C ALA A 492 24.19 24.07 16.51
N ALA A 493 23.07 23.45 16.14
CA ALA A 493 22.84 22.01 16.29
C ALA A 493 23.85 21.17 15.48
N ALA A 494 24.13 21.58 14.24
CA ALA A 494 25.13 20.94 13.39
C ALA A 494 26.55 21.03 13.99
N LYS A 495 26.91 22.18 14.56
CA LYS A 495 28.17 22.37 15.26
C LYS A 495 28.29 21.50 16.53
N LEU A 496 27.21 21.40 17.30
CA LEU A 496 27.15 20.53 18.47
C LEU A 496 27.39 19.07 18.08
N ALA A 497 26.75 18.62 17.00
CA ALA A 497 26.87 17.27 16.47
C ALA A 497 28.21 17.01 15.72
N ASN A 498 29.10 18.00 15.54
CA ASN A 498 30.27 17.95 14.67
C ASN A 498 29.95 17.73 13.17
N ALA A 499 28.72 17.97 12.74
CA ALA A 499 28.29 17.86 11.34
C ALA A 499 28.72 19.06 10.49
N ASP A 500 28.86 20.24 11.07
CA ASP A 500 29.19 21.49 10.40
C ASP A 500 30.47 21.40 9.56
N MET A 501 31.48 20.66 10.03
CA MET A 501 32.75 20.50 9.30
C MET A 501 32.55 19.87 7.93
N PHE A 502 31.84 18.75 7.83
CA PHE A 502 31.65 18.11 6.53
C PHE A 502 30.64 18.87 5.68
N ILE A 503 29.59 19.46 6.28
CA ILE A 503 28.59 20.26 5.57
C ILE A 503 29.24 21.42 4.83
N ASN A 504 30.17 22.15 5.48
CA ASN A 504 30.87 23.27 4.87
C ASN A 504 31.83 22.87 3.74
N HIS A 505 32.19 21.60 3.60
CA HIS A 505 32.97 21.07 2.47
C HIS A 505 32.13 20.70 1.26
N LEU A 506 30.80 20.65 1.41
CA LEU A 506 29.88 20.40 0.29
C LEU A 506 29.70 21.68 -0.56
N PRO A 507 29.50 21.56 -1.88
CA PRO A 507 29.38 22.72 -2.77
C PRO A 507 28.28 23.70 -2.34
N GLU A 508 27.12 23.20 -1.96
CA GLU A 508 25.95 24.00 -1.56
C GLU A 508 25.76 24.04 -0.04
N LYS A 509 26.73 23.50 0.74
CA LYS A 509 26.71 23.50 2.21
C LYS A 509 25.38 22.96 2.77
N TYR A 510 24.71 23.74 3.62
CA TYR A 510 23.43 23.39 4.24
C TYR A 510 22.28 23.25 3.25
N ASP A 511 22.39 23.86 2.07
CA ASP A 511 21.37 23.80 1.02
C ASP A 511 21.60 22.64 0.04
N THR A 512 22.64 21.82 0.28
CA THR A 512 22.88 20.58 -0.46
C THR A 512 21.67 19.67 -0.36
N VAL A 513 21.12 19.28 -1.52
CA VAL A 513 19.96 18.39 -1.59
C VAL A 513 20.38 16.93 -1.41
N ILE A 514 19.75 16.27 -0.47
CA ILE A 514 19.88 14.83 -0.19
C ILE A 514 18.76 14.11 -0.93
N THR A 515 19.09 13.03 -1.63
CA THR A 515 18.14 12.13 -2.30
C THR A 515 18.27 10.72 -1.70
N GLY A 516 17.19 9.93 -1.80
CA GLY A 516 17.20 8.51 -1.48
C GLY A 516 17.96 8.14 -0.21
N ASP A 517 17.41 8.39 0.97
CA ASP A 517 18.00 8.01 2.28
C ASP A 517 19.47 8.39 2.49
N GLY A 518 19.91 9.50 1.86
CA GLY A 518 21.28 10.01 2.02
C GLY A 518 22.28 9.43 1.01
N GLU A 519 21.85 9.13 -0.21
CA GLU A 519 22.76 8.75 -1.29
C GLU A 519 23.88 9.81 -1.46
N GLY A 520 25.12 9.33 -1.52
CA GLY A 520 26.32 10.18 -1.62
C GLY A 520 26.92 10.59 -0.28
N LEU A 521 26.26 10.36 0.86
CA LEU A 521 26.81 10.57 2.19
C LEU A 521 27.34 9.24 2.78
N SER A 522 28.48 9.33 3.49
CA SER A 522 28.95 8.18 4.26
C SER A 522 28.01 7.88 5.43
N GLN A 523 28.05 6.65 5.95
CA GLN A 523 27.23 6.26 7.11
C GLN A 523 27.48 7.17 8.31
N GLY A 524 28.74 7.53 8.58
CA GLY A 524 29.06 8.48 9.65
C GLY A 524 28.50 9.88 9.43
N GLN A 525 28.50 10.39 8.19
CA GLN A 525 27.88 11.68 7.88
C GLN A 525 26.36 11.65 8.10
N ARG A 526 25.68 10.56 7.69
CA ARG A 526 24.26 10.37 7.98
C ARG A 526 23.97 10.38 9.47
N GLN A 527 24.83 9.67 10.26
CA GLN A 527 24.68 9.61 11.71
C GLN A 527 24.91 10.99 12.37
N LEU A 528 25.88 11.80 11.89
CA LEU A 528 26.07 13.18 12.38
C LEU A 528 24.83 14.06 12.13
N LEU A 529 24.12 13.86 11.00
CA LEU A 529 22.86 14.57 10.73
C LEU A 529 21.74 14.11 11.66
N ALA A 530 21.66 12.81 11.98
CA ALA A 530 20.71 12.30 12.98
C ALA A 530 20.97 12.86 14.38
N ILE A 531 22.25 12.97 14.77
CA ILE A 531 22.65 13.60 16.03
C ILE A 531 22.26 15.09 16.03
N ALA A 532 22.49 15.81 14.93
CA ALA A 532 22.09 17.22 14.80
C ALA A 532 20.55 17.39 14.86
N ARG A 533 19.79 16.47 14.26
CA ARG A 533 18.32 16.42 14.34
C ARG A 533 17.83 16.23 15.78
N ALA A 534 18.49 15.37 16.54
CA ALA A 534 18.18 15.18 17.94
C ALA A 534 18.62 16.37 18.81
N ALA A 535 19.76 17.01 18.48
CA ALA A 535 20.28 18.15 19.18
C ALA A 535 19.37 19.38 19.09
N ILE A 536 18.80 19.66 17.91
CA ILE A 536 17.92 20.82 17.70
C ILE A 536 16.58 20.69 18.44
N ALA A 537 16.13 19.47 18.71
CA ALA A 537 14.93 19.19 19.49
C ALA A 537 15.14 19.49 20.98
N ASP A 538 16.39 19.43 21.47
CA ASP A 538 16.83 19.71 22.84
C ASP A 538 16.02 18.99 23.95
N PRO A 539 15.81 17.67 23.86
CA PRO A 539 15.02 16.92 24.82
C PRO A 539 15.82 16.61 26.08
N PRO A 540 15.19 16.54 27.28
CA PRO A 540 15.86 16.19 28.54
C PRO A 540 16.23 14.72 28.67
N VAL A 541 15.58 13.83 27.92
CA VAL A 541 15.86 12.40 27.87
C VAL A 541 16.26 11.99 26.47
N MET A 542 17.37 11.27 26.36
CA MET A 542 17.90 10.77 25.09
C MET A 542 17.96 9.25 25.07
N ILE A 543 17.62 8.70 23.93
CA ILE A 543 17.73 7.27 23.62
C ILE A 543 18.68 7.13 22.45
N LEU A 544 19.77 6.40 22.66
CA LEU A 544 20.84 6.24 21.68
C LEU A 544 21.04 4.76 21.39
N ASP A 545 20.92 4.38 20.12
CA ASP A 545 21.27 3.04 19.65
C ASP A 545 22.62 3.12 18.91
N GLU A 546 23.67 2.59 19.55
CA GLU A 546 25.06 2.78 19.14
C GLU A 546 25.55 1.60 18.30
N ALA A 547 25.19 1.54 17.02
CA ALA A 547 25.85 0.62 16.11
C ALA A 547 26.66 1.36 15.06
N THR A 548 27.96 1.36 15.25
CA THR A 548 28.93 2.03 14.36
C THR A 548 29.93 1.05 13.73
N SER A 549 29.53 -0.21 13.57
CA SER A 549 30.40 -1.31 13.11
C SER A 549 30.99 -1.14 11.70
N SER A 550 30.50 -0.15 10.93
CA SER A 550 30.90 0.05 9.52
C SER A 550 31.51 1.43 9.24
N ILE A 551 31.96 2.16 10.27
CA ILE A 551 32.51 3.52 10.14
C ILE A 551 34.02 3.46 10.33
N ASP A 552 34.77 4.25 9.53
CA ASP A 552 36.23 4.39 9.73
C ASP A 552 36.56 5.05 11.07
N THR A 553 37.73 4.72 11.63
CA THR A 553 38.16 5.13 12.98
C THR A 553 38.20 6.66 13.18
N ARG A 554 38.45 7.45 12.13
CA ARG A 554 38.50 8.92 12.24
C ARG A 554 37.08 9.49 12.35
N THR A 555 36.19 9.10 11.46
CA THR A 555 34.77 9.51 11.46
C THR A 555 34.09 9.05 12.74
N GLU A 556 34.41 7.84 13.19
CA GLU A 556 33.93 7.27 14.45
C GLU A 556 34.21 8.20 15.66
N ARG A 557 35.43 8.72 15.78
CA ARG A 557 35.77 9.66 16.88
C ARG A 557 34.96 10.96 16.79
N ILE A 558 34.69 11.44 15.58
CA ILE A 558 33.89 12.65 15.35
C ILE A 558 32.45 12.42 15.79
N VAL A 559 31.86 11.28 15.38
CA VAL A 559 30.51 10.86 15.79
C VAL A 559 30.42 10.72 17.30
N GLN A 560 31.37 9.99 17.91
CA GLN A 560 31.41 9.80 19.36
C GLN A 560 31.50 11.13 20.13
N SER A 561 32.36 12.04 19.68
CA SER A 561 32.46 13.38 20.28
C SER A 561 31.17 14.21 20.15
N GLY A 562 30.43 14.06 19.01
CA GLY A 562 29.12 14.67 18.84
C GLY A 562 28.07 14.07 19.80
N MET A 563 28.07 12.75 19.94
CA MET A 563 27.19 12.05 20.90
C MET A 563 27.50 12.45 22.35
N ASP A 564 28.77 12.49 22.73
CA ASP A 564 29.16 12.87 24.09
C ASP A 564 28.70 14.29 24.47
N ARG A 565 28.78 15.24 23.52
CA ARG A 565 28.23 16.60 23.73
C ARG A 565 26.72 16.58 23.83
N LEU A 566 26.04 15.78 23.00
CA LEU A 566 24.58 15.67 23.02
C LEU A 566 24.08 15.09 24.35
N MET A 567 24.83 14.19 24.95
CA MET A 567 24.48 13.52 26.22
C MET A 567 24.62 14.41 27.46
N GLN A 568 25.44 15.47 27.42
CA GLN A 568 25.75 16.30 28.60
C GLN A 568 24.49 16.92 29.21
N GLY A 569 24.31 16.72 30.53
CA GLY A 569 23.23 17.31 31.31
C GLY A 569 21.85 16.67 31.08
N ARG A 570 21.79 15.54 30.43
CA ARG A 570 20.56 14.83 30.10
C ARG A 570 20.53 13.43 30.69
N THR A 571 19.34 12.89 30.92
CA THR A 571 19.19 11.46 31.20
C THR A 571 19.32 10.70 29.88
N VAL A 572 20.21 9.71 29.84
CA VAL A 572 20.55 9.02 28.59
C VAL A 572 20.42 7.52 28.74
N PHE A 573 19.70 6.90 27.86
CA PHE A 573 19.64 5.45 27.67
C PHE A 573 20.44 5.08 26.43
N VAL A 574 21.50 4.27 26.61
CA VAL A 574 22.37 3.84 25.51
C VAL A 574 22.30 2.34 25.34
N ILE A 575 21.96 1.87 24.15
CA ILE A 575 22.25 0.48 23.76
C ILE A 575 23.69 0.45 23.30
N ALA A 576 24.57 0.01 24.21
CA ALA A 576 25.98 0.14 24.00
C ALA A 576 26.59 -1.11 23.35
N HIS A 577 27.24 -0.91 22.21
CA HIS A 577 28.02 -1.91 21.49
C HIS A 577 29.54 -1.65 21.64
N ARG A 578 29.95 -0.60 22.39
CA ARG A 578 31.32 -0.20 22.56
C ARG A 578 31.74 -0.17 24.01
N LEU A 579 32.92 -0.72 24.29
CA LEU A 579 33.51 -0.72 25.62
C LEU A 579 33.68 0.69 26.20
N SER A 580 34.09 1.68 25.38
CA SER A 580 34.27 3.06 25.83
C SER A 580 32.97 3.73 26.29
N THR A 581 31.86 3.49 25.59
CA THR A 581 30.55 4.02 25.97
C THR A 581 30.03 3.37 27.24
N ILE A 582 30.29 2.06 27.40
CA ILE A 582 29.92 1.28 28.58
C ILE A 582 30.69 1.78 29.80
N GLN A 583 32.01 1.90 29.68
CA GLN A 583 32.90 2.33 30.79
C GLN A 583 32.54 3.71 31.35
N ASN A 584 32.15 4.63 30.48
CA ASN A 584 31.81 6.01 30.82
C ASN A 584 30.35 6.22 31.20
N SER A 585 29.61 5.15 31.50
CA SER A 585 28.20 5.23 31.92
C SER A 585 28.12 5.22 33.46
N ASP A 586 27.16 5.99 33.99
CA ASP A 586 26.93 6.06 35.44
C ASP A 586 26.33 4.76 35.97
N VAL A 587 25.51 4.12 35.15
CA VAL A 587 24.89 2.83 35.45
C VAL A 587 24.97 1.90 34.24
N ILE A 588 25.42 0.69 34.47
CA ILE A 588 25.42 -0.39 33.48
C ILE A 588 24.39 -1.42 33.91
N MET A 589 23.53 -1.80 32.97
CA MET A 589 22.51 -2.86 33.13
C MET A 589 22.83 -4.00 32.19
N VAL A 590 23.16 -5.15 32.73
CA VAL A 590 23.43 -6.37 31.97
C VAL A 590 22.12 -7.12 31.80
N MET A 591 21.77 -7.36 30.55
CA MET A 591 20.55 -8.04 30.19
C MET A 591 20.85 -9.42 29.63
N ASP A 592 20.06 -10.40 30.07
CA ASP A 592 20.07 -11.74 29.52
C ASP A 592 18.66 -12.33 29.52
N HIS A 593 18.26 -12.93 28.41
CA HIS A 593 16.94 -13.56 28.23
C HIS A 593 15.77 -12.72 28.77
N GLY A 594 15.76 -11.42 28.44
CA GLY A 594 14.69 -10.48 28.83
C GLY A 594 14.67 -10.08 30.28
N ARG A 595 15.74 -10.31 31.04
CA ARG A 595 15.88 -9.93 32.46
C ARG A 595 17.11 -9.05 32.66
N ILE A 596 17.09 -8.17 33.67
CA ILE A 596 18.28 -7.48 34.16
C ILE A 596 18.93 -8.40 35.19
N ILE A 597 20.11 -8.91 34.86
CA ILE A 597 20.85 -9.88 35.71
C ILE A 597 21.91 -9.21 36.57
N GLU A 598 22.49 -8.06 36.13
CA GLU A 598 23.47 -7.29 36.87
C GLU A 598 23.20 -5.80 36.68
N ARG A 599 23.47 -5.02 37.74
CA ARG A 599 23.36 -3.57 37.72
C ARG A 599 24.44 -2.94 38.59
N GLY A 600 25.21 -2.02 38.04
CA GLY A 600 26.26 -1.33 38.80
C GLY A 600 27.03 -0.33 37.96
N THR A 601 28.14 0.18 38.52
CA THR A 601 29.15 0.94 37.78
C THR A 601 30.16 0.00 37.13
N HIS A 602 30.98 0.51 36.23
CA HIS A 602 32.07 -0.25 35.61
C HIS A 602 32.93 -0.97 36.65
N ASP A 603 33.40 -0.23 37.69
CA ASP A 603 34.31 -0.75 38.70
C ASP A 603 33.64 -1.81 39.60
N THR A 604 32.40 -1.59 39.99
CA THR A 604 31.65 -2.54 40.84
C THR A 604 31.42 -3.86 40.12
N LEU A 605 30.96 -3.82 38.87
CA LEU A 605 30.68 -5.01 38.09
C LEU A 605 31.95 -5.80 37.69
N LEU A 606 33.09 -5.11 37.51
CA LEU A 606 34.37 -5.77 37.32
C LEU A 606 34.82 -6.52 38.59
N ALA A 607 34.58 -5.92 39.75
CA ALA A 607 34.96 -6.51 41.05
C ALA A 607 34.12 -7.76 41.36
N GLU A 608 32.83 -7.78 40.95
CA GLU A 608 31.91 -8.91 41.13
C GLU A 608 32.28 -10.12 40.26
N LYS A 609 33.02 -9.94 39.17
CA LYS A 609 33.45 -11.00 38.24
C LYS A 609 32.31 -11.79 37.64
N GLY A 610 31.16 -11.17 37.47
CA GLY A 610 29.95 -11.74 36.89
C GLY A 610 29.95 -11.78 35.35
N THR A 611 28.76 -11.70 34.76
CA THR A 611 28.58 -11.70 33.30
C THR A 611 29.21 -10.48 32.64
N TYR A 612 29.10 -9.30 33.25
CA TYR A 612 29.78 -8.08 32.78
C TYR A 612 31.29 -8.26 32.66
N TYR A 613 31.94 -8.87 33.68
CA TYR A 613 33.38 -9.14 33.63
C TYR A 613 33.75 -10.08 32.49
N GLN A 614 32.90 -11.09 32.22
CA GLN A 614 33.12 -12.04 31.12
C GLN A 614 33.00 -11.38 29.75
N LEU A 615 31.99 -10.52 29.56
CA LEU A 615 31.84 -9.68 28.38
C LEU A 615 33.00 -8.73 28.18
N TYR A 616 33.41 -8.02 29.23
CA TYR A 616 34.52 -7.08 29.19
C TYR A 616 35.87 -7.72 28.88
N THR A 617 36.13 -8.92 29.39
CA THR A 617 37.39 -9.65 29.17
C THR A 617 37.40 -10.49 27.89
N GLY A 618 36.34 -10.44 27.08
CA GLY A 618 36.22 -11.18 25.83
C GLY A 618 36.07 -12.70 26.02
N LYS A 619 35.62 -13.14 27.19
CA LYS A 619 35.31 -14.56 27.44
C LYS A 619 33.94 -14.95 26.89
N ILE A 620 33.04 -13.98 26.71
CA ILE A 620 31.75 -14.07 26.04
C ILE A 620 31.71 -12.88 25.07
N GLU A 621 31.27 -13.11 23.83
CA GLU A 621 31.12 -12.06 22.81
C GLU A 621 29.79 -11.35 22.98
N LEU A 622 29.79 -10.05 22.67
CA LEU A 622 28.59 -9.22 22.44
C LEU A 622 28.16 -9.43 20.98
N ASP A 623 27.52 -10.54 20.66
CA ASP A 623 26.99 -10.76 19.29
C ASP A 623 25.80 -9.87 18.97
#